data_9f31c5db891afadac367079145860754
#
_entry.id   9f31c5db891afadac367079145860754
#
_cell.length_a   1.000
_cell.length_b   1.000
_cell.length_c   1.000
_cell.angle_alpha   90.00
_cell.angle_beta   90.00
_cell.angle_gamma   90.00
#
_symmetry.space_group_name_H-M   'P 1'
#
loop_
_entity.id
_entity.type
_entity.pdbx_description
1 polymer ?
#
loop_
_entity_poly.entity_id
_entity_poly.type
_entity_poly.pdbx_seq_one_letter_code
_entity_poly.pdbx_strand_id
1 'polypeptide(L)'
;MELLVAYQKDPAGHNIAKFISQDLEKNGNVYRGKDFDLAIISSPAISADWLEEKFDYDGYIFLSKHAAESGVLALTCHNTGNFSDANFGGNSRQVSIPHPHIQKSYIQNLWNARNKFSEFQITIEATHHGPTSLDKPALFIEIGTTEKEWNDVNLCNSVGQIIVDVMKEQQKSYPIAICFGGTHYPEKFTNELIHGKYSLGTVIPKYALEQIDQLLFSHIIKRNAGATVALLDWNGMGKNKQKILEMLERTDLEVIKL
;
A
#
# COMPACT_ATOMS: atom_id res chain seq x y z
N MET A 1 -16.98 5.33 0.69
CA MET A 1 -16.84 4.23 1.67
C MET A 1 -15.91 3.18 1.11
N GLU A 2 -14.95 2.69 1.91
CA GLU A 2 -13.93 1.74 1.47
C GLU A 2 -14.43 0.29 1.52
N LEU A 3 -13.87 -0.57 0.64
CA LEU A 3 -14.01 -2.01 0.70
C LEU A 3 -12.72 -2.65 1.18
N LEU A 4 -12.77 -3.34 2.31
CA LEU A 4 -11.73 -4.28 2.71
C LEU A 4 -11.87 -5.56 1.90
N VAL A 5 -10.79 -6.10 1.39
CA VAL A 5 -10.79 -7.27 0.50
C VAL A 5 -9.83 -8.33 1.01
N ALA A 6 -10.31 -9.54 1.25
CA ALA A 6 -9.49 -10.67 1.67
C ALA A 6 -9.63 -11.85 0.70
N TYR A 7 -8.51 -12.43 0.28
CA TYR A 7 -8.54 -13.68 -0.47
C TYR A 7 -8.73 -14.88 0.47
N GLN A 8 -9.74 -15.72 0.20
CA GLN A 8 -10.12 -16.83 1.08
C GLN A 8 -9.00 -17.85 1.38
N LYS A 9 -7.97 -17.94 0.50
CA LYS A 9 -6.83 -18.85 0.66
C LYS A 9 -5.56 -18.16 1.16
N ASP A 10 -5.61 -16.86 1.40
CA ASP A 10 -4.53 -16.13 2.05
C ASP A 10 -4.69 -16.26 3.57
N PRO A 11 -3.78 -16.93 4.28
CA PRO A 11 -3.98 -17.21 5.70
C PRO A 11 -4.04 -15.95 6.56
N ALA A 12 -3.18 -14.95 6.31
CA ALA A 12 -3.18 -13.70 7.08
C ALA A 12 -4.43 -12.87 6.77
N GLY A 13 -4.70 -12.61 5.48
CA GLY A 13 -5.87 -11.86 5.04
C GLY A 13 -7.18 -12.50 5.51
N HIS A 14 -7.29 -13.83 5.44
CA HIS A 14 -8.47 -14.55 5.91
C HIS A 14 -8.66 -14.44 7.44
N ASN A 15 -7.58 -14.58 8.23
CA ASN A 15 -7.66 -14.47 9.70
C ASN A 15 -8.00 -13.03 10.13
N ILE A 16 -7.43 -12.01 9.50
CA ILE A 16 -7.81 -10.61 9.73
C ILE A 16 -9.29 -10.40 9.39
N ALA A 17 -9.72 -10.86 8.21
CA ALA A 17 -11.12 -10.73 7.77
C ALA A 17 -12.10 -11.45 8.70
N LYS A 18 -11.74 -12.62 9.22
CA LYS A 18 -12.54 -13.35 10.20
C LYS A 18 -12.74 -12.56 11.49
N PHE A 19 -11.73 -11.87 11.98
CA PHE A 19 -11.85 -10.97 13.13
C PHE A 19 -12.78 -9.80 12.81
N ILE A 20 -12.52 -9.07 11.74
CA ILE A 20 -13.27 -7.87 11.36
C ILE A 20 -14.76 -8.19 11.10
N SER A 21 -15.05 -9.36 10.50
CA SER A 21 -16.42 -9.76 10.15
C SER A 21 -17.33 -10.03 11.33
N GLN A 22 -16.81 -10.16 12.55
CA GLN A 22 -17.63 -10.46 13.74
C GLN A 22 -18.63 -9.34 14.08
N ASP A 23 -18.26 -8.10 13.77
CA ASP A 23 -19.07 -6.92 14.06
C ASP A 23 -19.81 -6.37 12.80
N LEU A 24 -19.82 -7.15 11.71
CA LEU A 24 -20.45 -6.76 10.46
C LEU A 24 -21.63 -7.67 10.11
N GLU A 25 -22.62 -7.14 9.39
CA GLU A 25 -23.78 -7.90 8.92
C GLU A 25 -23.44 -8.68 7.64
N LYS A 26 -23.57 -10.00 7.68
CA LYS A 26 -23.27 -10.86 6.52
C LYS A 26 -24.34 -10.75 5.45
N ASN A 27 -23.92 -10.42 4.22
CA ASN A 27 -24.77 -10.42 3.02
C ASN A 27 -24.04 -11.12 1.86
N GLY A 28 -24.25 -12.42 1.70
CA GLY A 28 -23.52 -13.24 0.72
C GLY A 28 -22.02 -13.31 1.02
N ASN A 29 -21.20 -12.85 0.07
CA ASN A 29 -19.74 -12.78 0.19
C ASN A 29 -19.24 -11.42 0.72
N VAL A 30 -20.17 -10.50 1.04
CA VAL A 30 -19.87 -9.18 1.58
C VAL A 30 -20.42 -9.08 2.99
N TYR A 31 -19.64 -8.50 3.87
CA TYR A 31 -20.03 -8.14 5.23
C TYR A 31 -20.19 -6.62 5.29
N ARG A 32 -21.38 -6.16 5.64
CA ARG A 32 -21.79 -4.76 5.61
C ARG A 32 -21.56 -4.08 6.95
N GLY A 33 -20.93 -2.92 6.93
CA GLY A 33 -20.72 -2.06 8.08
C GLY A 33 -21.20 -0.64 7.85
N LYS A 34 -21.08 0.18 8.87
CA LYS A 34 -21.43 1.61 8.79
C LYS A 34 -20.34 2.43 8.10
N ASP A 35 -19.08 2.13 8.39
CA ASP A 35 -17.92 2.95 8.00
C ASP A 35 -17.14 2.33 6.83
N PHE A 36 -17.22 1.02 6.68
CA PHE A 36 -16.60 0.22 5.61
C PHE A 36 -17.34 -1.11 5.43
N ASP A 37 -17.13 -1.75 4.29
CA ASP A 37 -17.56 -3.12 4.04
C ASP A 37 -16.36 -4.05 3.92
N LEU A 38 -16.59 -5.37 4.00
CA LEU A 38 -15.57 -6.40 3.82
C LEU A 38 -16.05 -7.44 2.83
N ALA A 39 -15.26 -7.73 1.79
CA ALA A 39 -15.50 -8.81 0.84
C ALA A 39 -14.46 -9.93 0.98
N ILE A 40 -14.94 -11.17 0.93
CA ILE A 40 -14.07 -12.35 0.81
C ILE A 40 -14.13 -12.86 -0.62
N ILE A 41 -13.00 -12.77 -1.35
CA ILE A 41 -12.89 -13.15 -2.76
C ILE A 41 -12.26 -14.53 -2.94
N SER A 42 -12.55 -15.17 -4.07
CA SER A 42 -12.08 -16.53 -4.38
C SER A 42 -10.82 -16.58 -5.26
N SER A 43 -10.40 -15.43 -5.81
CA SER A 43 -9.17 -15.28 -6.60
C SER A 43 -8.09 -14.54 -5.82
N PRO A 44 -6.80 -14.72 -6.15
CA PRO A 44 -5.72 -13.98 -5.50
C PRO A 44 -5.89 -12.46 -5.58
N ALA A 45 -5.63 -11.76 -4.48
CA ALA A 45 -5.75 -10.32 -4.38
C ALA A 45 -4.89 -9.56 -5.41
N ILE A 46 -3.68 -10.07 -5.70
CA ILE A 46 -2.76 -9.50 -6.71
C ILE A 46 -3.31 -9.51 -8.14
N SER A 47 -4.36 -10.30 -8.41
CA SER A 47 -5.02 -10.41 -9.72
C SER A 47 -6.45 -9.86 -9.68
N ALA A 48 -6.75 -8.96 -8.76
CA ALA A 48 -8.10 -8.45 -8.51
C ALA A 48 -8.45 -7.21 -9.36
N ASP A 49 -7.88 -7.06 -10.56
CA ASP A 49 -8.18 -5.97 -11.50
C ASP A 49 -9.65 -5.94 -11.96
N TRP A 50 -10.38 -7.03 -11.78
CA TRP A 50 -11.81 -7.18 -12.05
C TRP A 50 -12.75 -6.63 -10.96
N LEU A 51 -12.22 -6.14 -9.84
CA LEU A 51 -12.99 -5.84 -8.63
C LEU A 51 -14.10 -4.82 -8.89
N GLU A 52 -13.83 -3.78 -9.68
CA GLU A 52 -14.79 -2.72 -10.03
C GLU A 52 -15.95 -3.19 -10.91
N GLU A 53 -15.82 -4.34 -11.57
CA GLU A 53 -16.92 -4.96 -12.30
C GLU A 53 -18.04 -5.46 -11.37
N LYS A 54 -17.72 -5.70 -10.09
CA LYS A 54 -18.64 -6.28 -9.10
C LYS A 54 -18.91 -5.38 -7.90
N PHE A 55 -18.00 -4.47 -7.59
CA PHE A 55 -18.01 -3.68 -6.37
C PHE A 55 -17.73 -2.22 -6.70
N ASP A 56 -18.68 -1.33 -6.40
CA ASP A 56 -18.53 0.12 -6.57
C ASP A 56 -18.29 0.78 -5.22
N TYR A 57 -17.01 1.08 -4.93
CA TYR A 57 -16.54 1.69 -3.70
C TYR A 57 -15.57 2.84 -3.99
N ASP A 58 -15.29 3.66 -2.99
CA ASP A 58 -14.35 4.79 -3.13
C ASP A 58 -12.88 4.35 -3.15
N GLY A 59 -12.58 3.16 -2.63
CA GLY A 59 -11.24 2.56 -2.64
C GLY A 59 -11.25 1.13 -2.13
N TYR A 60 -10.14 0.43 -2.33
CA TYR A 60 -9.95 -0.99 -2.01
C TYR A 60 -8.72 -1.18 -1.14
N ILE A 61 -8.90 -1.87 -0.01
CA ILE A 61 -7.81 -2.19 0.92
C ILE A 61 -7.69 -3.71 1.02
N PHE A 62 -6.62 -4.25 0.47
CA PHE A 62 -6.35 -5.67 0.43
C PHE A 62 -5.66 -6.14 1.71
N LEU A 63 -6.24 -7.13 2.36
CA LEU A 63 -5.69 -7.79 3.54
C LEU A 63 -4.92 -9.02 3.09
N SER A 64 -3.62 -9.09 3.35
CA SER A 64 -2.75 -10.10 2.77
C SER A 64 -1.63 -10.54 3.69
N LYS A 65 -1.00 -11.64 3.31
CA LYS A 65 0.28 -12.08 3.85
C LYS A 65 1.42 -11.42 3.11
N HIS A 66 2.43 -11.00 3.83
CA HIS A 66 3.74 -10.65 3.28
C HIS A 66 4.67 -11.85 3.30
N ALA A 67 5.30 -12.19 2.18
CA ALA A 67 6.27 -13.26 2.08
C ALA A 67 7.61 -12.71 1.58
N ALA A 68 8.65 -12.79 2.40
CA ALA A 68 10.00 -12.36 2.04
C ALA A 68 11.05 -13.43 2.39
N GLU A 69 12.00 -13.65 1.49
CA GLU A 69 13.12 -14.60 1.69
C GLU A 69 14.00 -14.20 2.89
N SER A 70 14.04 -12.93 3.26
CA SER A 70 14.81 -12.45 4.40
C SER A 70 14.37 -13.02 5.74
N GLY A 71 13.13 -13.48 5.86
CA GLY A 71 12.55 -13.97 7.10
C GLY A 71 12.37 -12.90 8.19
N VAL A 72 12.58 -11.62 7.88
CA VAL A 72 12.39 -10.52 8.84
C VAL A 72 10.91 -10.36 9.14
N LEU A 73 10.55 -10.44 10.42
CA LEU A 73 9.17 -10.20 10.85
C LEU A 73 8.79 -8.75 10.56
N ALA A 74 7.74 -8.54 9.77
CA ALA A 74 7.32 -7.20 9.37
C ALA A 74 5.80 -7.05 9.33
N LEU A 75 5.34 -5.86 9.70
CA LEU A 75 3.99 -5.37 9.43
C LEU A 75 4.12 -4.27 8.40
N THR A 76 3.55 -4.50 7.23
CA THR A 76 3.77 -3.64 6.07
C THR A 76 2.48 -3.12 5.46
N CYS A 77 2.63 -2.12 4.62
CA CYS A 77 1.62 -1.73 3.63
C CYS A 77 2.29 -1.10 2.42
N HIS A 78 1.63 -1.18 1.27
CA HIS A 78 2.12 -0.56 0.04
C HIS A 78 1.01 -0.31 -0.97
N ASN A 79 1.22 0.68 -1.84
CA ASN A 79 0.42 0.87 -3.04
C ASN A 79 0.92 -0.07 -4.15
N THR A 80 0.05 -0.48 -5.08
CA THR A 80 0.39 -1.49 -6.10
C THR A 80 0.87 -0.88 -7.41
N GLY A 81 1.70 -1.63 -8.15
CA GLY A 81 2.22 -1.20 -9.44
C GLY A 81 3.39 -2.03 -9.95
N ASN A 82 3.50 -2.14 -11.26
CA ASN A 82 4.60 -2.81 -11.97
C ASN A 82 5.39 -1.79 -12.79
N PHE A 83 6.67 -1.59 -12.49
CA PHE A 83 7.54 -0.69 -13.25
C PHE A 83 8.16 -1.37 -14.49
N SER A 84 8.11 -2.69 -14.56
CA SER A 84 8.54 -3.53 -15.69
C SER A 84 7.50 -4.61 -15.97
N ASP A 85 7.87 -5.89 -15.94
CA ASP A 85 6.99 -7.01 -16.18
C ASP A 85 6.04 -7.25 -15.00
N ALA A 86 4.84 -7.78 -15.29
CA ALA A 86 3.79 -8.08 -14.33
C ALA A 86 3.84 -9.54 -13.87
N ASN A 87 4.94 -9.95 -13.23
CA ASN A 87 5.12 -11.35 -12.79
C ASN A 87 4.19 -11.76 -11.64
N PHE A 88 3.66 -10.76 -10.91
CA PHE A 88 2.80 -10.97 -9.75
C PHE A 88 1.50 -10.16 -9.87
N GLY A 89 0.75 -10.39 -10.95
CA GLY A 89 -0.55 -9.76 -11.19
C GLY A 89 -0.47 -8.31 -11.67
N GLY A 90 -1.63 -7.79 -12.08
CA GLY A 90 -1.73 -6.48 -12.72
C GLY A 90 -1.21 -6.46 -14.15
N ASN A 91 -0.94 -5.29 -14.69
CA ASN A 91 -0.40 -5.05 -16.03
C ASN A 91 1.04 -4.56 -15.96
N SER A 92 1.86 -4.93 -16.93
CA SER A 92 3.23 -4.42 -17.09
C SER A 92 3.23 -2.90 -17.26
N ARG A 93 4.17 -2.23 -16.59
CA ARG A 93 4.40 -0.78 -16.70
C ARG A 93 3.16 0.06 -16.36
N GLN A 94 2.43 -0.38 -15.35
CA GLN A 94 1.27 0.34 -14.79
C GLN A 94 1.36 0.39 -13.27
N VAL A 95 0.92 1.51 -12.69
CA VAL A 95 0.73 1.67 -11.25
C VAL A 95 -0.74 1.96 -10.94
N SER A 96 -1.21 1.52 -9.79
CA SER A 96 -2.55 1.84 -9.30
C SER A 96 -2.69 3.33 -8.92
N ILE A 97 -3.91 3.77 -8.66
CA ILE A 97 -4.15 4.99 -7.89
C ILE A 97 -3.79 4.67 -6.43
N PRO A 98 -2.87 5.40 -5.79
CA PRO A 98 -2.47 5.13 -4.41
C PRO A 98 -3.55 5.56 -3.41
N HIS A 99 -3.46 5.02 -2.19
CA HIS A 99 -4.34 5.38 -1.06
C HIS A 99 -3.53 6.09 0.05
N PRO A 100 -3.00 7.30 -0.17
CA PRO A 100 -1.93 7.90 0.64
C PRO A 100 -2.35 8.22 2.08
N HIS A 101 -3.58 8.66 2.32
CA HIS A 101 -4.02 9.05 3.65
C HIS A 101 -4.31 7.84 4.54
N ILE A 102 -4.96 6.80 4.01
CA ILE A 102 -5.18 5.53 4.72
C ILE A 102 -3.82 4.87 5.03
N GLN A 103 -2.90 4.85 4.06
CA GLN A 103 -1.54 4.35 4.28
C GLN A 103 -0.85 5.05 5.44
N LYS A 104 -0.91 6.39 5.48
CA LYS A 104 -0.30 7.18 6.57
C LYS A 104 -0.97 6.89 7.91
N SER A 105 -2.30 6.91 7.97
CA SER A 105 -3.03 6.62 9.19
C SER A 105 -2.70 5.21 9.71
N TYR A 106 -2.66 4.20 8.84
CA TYR A 106 -2.32 2.84 9.22
C TYR A 106 -0.91 2.72 9.81
N ILE A 107 0.10 3.27 9.15
CA ILE A 107 1.49 3.24 9.66
C ILE A 107 1.62 4.00 10.98
N GLN A 108 0.94 5.14 11.14
CA GLN A 108 0.96 5.91 12.39
C GLN A 108 0.28 5.15 13.54
N ASN A 109 -0.84 4.48 13.28
CA ASN A 109 -1.53 3.66 14.28
C ASN A 109 -0.70 2.45 14.69
N LEU A 110 -0.06 1.75 13.74
CA LEU A 110 0.91 0.68 14.05
C LEU A 110 2.06 1.20 14.90
N TRP A 111 2.65 2.34 14.53
CA TRP A 111 3.77 2.94 15.27
C TRP A 111 3.37 3.34 16.69
N ASN A 112 2.19 3.88 16.90
CA ASN A 112 1.66 4.20 18.21
C ASN A 112 1.47 2.94 19.07
N ALA A 113 1.10 1.82 18.45
CA ALA A 113 0.92 0.53 19.09
C ALA A 113 2.19 -0.35 19.10
N ARG A 114 3.36 0.15 18.66
CA ARG A 114 4.60 -0.64 18.42
C ARG A 114 5.06 -1.51 19.57
N ASN A 115 4.74 -1.14 20.82
CA ASN A 115 5.07 -1.96 21.98
C ASN A 115 4.36 -3.31 21.98
N LYS A 116 3.20 -3.43 21.28
CA LYS A 116 2.48 -4.70 21.08
C LYS A 116 3.13 -5.56 19.98
N PHE A 117 3.96 -4.95 19.13
CA PHE A 117 4.58 -5.55 17.96
C PHE A 117 6.11 -5.44 18.01
N SER A 118 6.70 -5.54 19.21
CA SER A 118 8.13 -5.26 19.44
C SER A 118 9.10 -6.16 18.66
N GLU A 119 8.64 -7.33 18.20
CA GLU A 119 9.43 -8.24 17.36
C GLU A 119 9.31 -7.92 15.87
N PHE A 120 8.39 -7.03 15.47
CA PHE A 120 8.09 -6.72 14.09
C PHE A 120 8.71 -5.39 13.67
N GLN A 121 9.30 -5.37 12.48
CA GLN A 121 9.60 -4.13 11.78
C GLN A 121 8.29 -3.52 11.25
N ILE A 122 8.01 -2.27 11.61
CA ILE A 122 6.91 -1.49 11.04
C ILE A 122 7.49 -0.67 9.90
N THR A 123 7.07 -0.97 8.67
CA THR A 123 7.63 -0.32 7.48
C THR A 123 6.61 -0.30 6.34
N ILE A 124 6.82 0.59 5.38
CA ILE A 124 6.17 0.44 4.08
C ILE A 124 7.04 -0.39 3.14
N GLU A 125 6.43 -0.87 2.08
CA GLU A 125 7.16 -1.40 0.93
C GLU A 125 7.09 -0.42 -0.24
N ALA A 126 8.11 -0.47 -1.09
CA ALA A 126 8.06 0.20 -2.38
C ALA A 126 6.88 -0.35 -3.20
N THR A 127 6.31 0.47 -4.05
CA THR A 127 5.21 0.07 -4.94
C THR A 127 5.61 -1.12 -5.79
N HIS A 128 4.82 -2.20 -5.75
CA HIS A 128 5.05 -3.42 -6.52
C HIS A 128 3.76 -4.22 -6.72
N HIS A 129 3.78 -5.21 -7.57
CA HIS A 129 2.73 -6.14 -8.00
C HIS A 129 1.33 -5.53 -8.29
N GLY A 130 0.37 -6.37 -8.69
CA GLY A 130 -1.02 -5.98 -8.98
C GLY A 130 -1.94 -5.96 -7.74
N PRO A 131 -3.19 -5.52 -7.94
CA PRO A 131 -3.80 -5.05 -9.18
C PRO A 131 -3.29 -3.66 -9.59
N THR A 132 -3.39 -3.29 -10.87
CA THR A 132 -2.88 -2.01 -11.37
C THR A 132 -3.88 -1.20 -12.18
N SER A 133 -5.00 -1.80 -12.62
CA SER A 133 -5.94 -1.19 -13.55
C SER A 133 -7.22 -0.65 -12.90
N LEU A 134 -7.36 -0.75 -11.58
CA LEU A 134 -8.49 -0.18 -10.87
C LEU A 134 -8.51 1.35 -11.01
N ASP A 135 -9.69 1.92 -11.23
CA ASP A 135 -9.91 3.37 -11.32
C ASP A 135 -10.17 4.03 -9.96
N LYS A 136 -10.08 3.25 -8.90
CA LYS A 136 -10.17 3.67 -7.50
C LYS A 136 -8.85 3.38 -6.77
N PRO A 137 -8.57 4.07 -5.65
CA PRO A 137 -7.38 3.82 -4.84
C PRO A 137 -7.25 2.38 -4.37
N ALA A 138 -6.02 1.86 -4.39
CA ALA A 138 -5.69 0.51 -3.95
C ALA A 138 -4.50 0.50 -2.98
N LEU A 139 -4.64 -0.21 -1.86
CA LEU A 139 -3.62 -0.36 -0.83
C LEU A 139 -3.57 -1.80 -0.34
N PHE A 140 -2.39 -2.38 -0.19
CA PHE A 140 -2.18 -3.63 0.55
C PHE A 140 -1.76 -3.35 1.98
N ILE A 141 -2.32 -4.13 2.90
CA ILE A 141 -1.93 -4.21 4.32
C ILE A 141 -1.56 -5.66 4.58
N GLU A 142 -0.33 -5.88 5.08
CA GLU A 142 0.24 -7.21 5.11
C GLU A 142 0.88 -7.56 6.46
N ILE A 143 0.75 -8.84 6.83
CA ILE A 143 1.46 -9.46 7.96
C ILE A 143 2.54 -10.37 7.39
N GLY A 144 3.79 -10.15 7.75
CA GLY A 144 4.92 -11.00 7.40
C GLY A 144 5.52 -11.74 8.59
N THR A 145 6.20 -12.84 8.37
CA THR A 145 6.82 -13.18 7.07
C THR A 145 6.64 -14.67 6.76
N THR A 146 6.18 -15.47 7.74
CA THR A 146 6.07 -16.93 7.58
C THR A 146 4.67 -17.42 7.97
N GLU A 147 4.43 -18.73 7.74
CA GLU A 147 3.16 -19.36 8.11
C GLU A 147 2.84 -19.23 9.61
N LYS A 148 3.86 -19.09 10.45
CA LYS A 148 3.68 -18.90 11.90
C LYS A 148 2.94 -17.60 12.17
N GLU A 149 3.39 -16.49 11.60
CA GLU A 149 2.79 -15.17 11.79
C GLU A 149 1.43 -15.06 11.09
N TRP A 150 1.30 -15.62 9.88
CA TRP A 150 0.04 -15.61 9.13
C TRP A 150 -1.09 -16.37 9.81
N ASN A 151 -0.75 -17.40 10.61
CA ASN A 151 -1.71 -18.20 11.37
C ASN A 151 -1.79 -17.80 12.85
N ASP A 152 -1.05 -16.80 13.31
CA ASP A 152 -1.19 -16.26 14.66
C ASP A 152 -2.47 -15.41 14.76
N VAL A 153 -3.50 -16.02 15.34
CA VAL A 153 -4.83 -15.41 15.49
C VAL A 153 -4.76 -14.13 16.34
N ASN A 154 -3.90 -14.07 17.37
CA ASN A 154 -3.80 -12.90 18.23
C ASN A 154 -3.14 -11.73 17.50
N LEU A 155 -2.11 -12.01 16.71
CA LEU A 155 -1.48 -11.03 15.83
C LEU A 155 -2.47 -10.51 14.79
N CYS A 156 -3.16 -11.41 14.07
CA CYS A 156 -4.15 -11.05 13.06
C CYS A 156 -5.30 -10.21 13.65
N ASN A 157 -5.79 -10.56 14.84
CA ASN A 157 -6.81 -9.78 15.54
C ASN A 157 -6.31 -8.40 15.94
N SER A 158 -5.06 -8.29 16.41
CA SER A 158 -4.45 -7.02 16.81
C SER A 158 -4.26 -6.08 15.61
N VAL A 159 -3.81 -6.60 14.48
CA VAL A 159 -3.70 -5.84 13.21
C VAL A 159 -5.10 -5.51 12.68
N GLY A 160 -6.04 -6.44 12.73
CA GLY A 160 -7.44 -6.23 12.37
C GLY A 160 -8.10 -5.10 13.15
N GLN A 161 -7.83 -5.00 14.46
CA GLN A 161 -8.33 -3.89 15.28
C GLN A 161 -7.76 -2.54 14.83
N ILE A 162 -6.46 -2.46 14.52
CA ILE A 162 -5.85 -1.24 13.98
C ILE A 162 -6.50 -0.84 12.65
N ILE A 163 -6.78 -1.80 11.76
CA ILE A 163 -7.46 -1.53 10.49
C ILE A 163 -8.86 -0.96 10.76
N VAL A 164 -9.62 -1.57 11.64
CA VAL A 164 -10.96 -1.09 12.02
C VAL A 164 -10.90 0.34 12.59
N ASP A 165 -9.92 0.64 13.43
CA ASP A 165 -9.74 1.96 14.01
C ASP A 165 -9.45 3.00 12.91
N VAL A 166 -8.54 2.68 11.98
CA VAL A 166 -8.19 3.53 10.81
C VAL A 166 -9.42 3.79 9.91
N MET A 167 -10.26 2.77 9.69
CA MET A 167 -11.47 2.93 8.86
C MET A 167 -12.54 3.79 9.52
N LYS A 168 -12.57 3.89 10.84
CA LYS A 168 -13.50 4.72 11.61
C LYS A 168 -12.99 6.13 11.85
N GLU A 169 -11.69 6.38 11.67
CA GLU A 169 -11.10 7.70 11.85
C GLU A 169 -11.45 8.64 10.68
N GLN A 170 -11.70 9.92 11.02
CA GLN A 170 -11.71 10.95 10.01
C GLN A 170 -10.29 11.15 9.47
N GLN A 171 -10.08 10.83 8.21
CA GLN A 171 -8.77 10.94 7.57
C GLN A 171 -8.32 12.40 7.51
N LYS A 172 -7.10 12.66 8.01
CA LYS A 172 -6.46 13.97 7.89
C LYS A 172 -5.90 14.14 6.48
N SER A 173 -6.07 15.34 5.93
CA SER A 173 -5.46 15.69 4.65
C SER A 173 -4.03 16.15 4.86
N TYR A 174 -3.11 15.54 4.09
CA TYR A 174 -1.69 15.91 4.02
C TYR A 174 -1.30 16.14 2.56
N PRO A 175 -0.30 16.98 2.26
CA PRO A 175 0.25 17.04 0.91
C PRO A 175 0.74 15.66 0.47
N ILE A 176 0.40 15.28 -0.75
CA ILE A 176 0.73 13.95 -1.29
C ILE A 176 2.06 14.04 -2.05
N ALA A 177 2.94 13.09 -1.79
CA ALA A 177 4.25 13.02 -2.42
C ALA A 177 4.42 11.75 -3.25
N ILE A 178 5.00 11.88 -4.44
CA ILE A 178 5.57 10.77 -5.22
C ILE A 178 7.01 10.59 -4.76
N CYS A 179 7.43 9.35 -4.47
CA CYS A 179 8.71 9.05 -3.86
C CYS A 179 9.66 8.36 -4.84
N PHE A 180 10.92 8.79 -4.86
CA PHE A 180 11.95 8.28 -5.78
C PHE A 180 13.21 7.86 -5.03
N GLY A 181 13.62 6.59 -5.16
CA GLY A 181 14.82 6.03 -4.54
C GLY A 181 14.53 5.11 -3.37
N GLY A 182 15.57 4.78 -2.62
CA GLY A 182 15.48 3.84 -1.51
C GLY A 182 15.50 2.37 -1.94
N THR A 183 15.35 1.51 -0.96
CA THR A 183 15.28 0.05 -1.10
C THR A 183 13.83 -0.42 -1.23
N HIS A 184 13.61 -1.74 -1.20
CA HIS A 184 12.26 -2.31 -1.14
C HIS A 184 11.52 -1.92 0.16
N TYR A 185 12.25 -1.88 1.29
CA TYR A 185 11.78 -1.31 2.56
C TYR A 185 12.42 0.08 2.74
N PRO A 186 11.77 1.16 2.26
CA PRO A 186 12.39 2.47 2.17
C PRO A 186 12.28 3.21 3.52
N GLU A 187 13.30 3.09 4.36
CA GLU A 187 13.33 3.63 5.72
C GLU A 187 13.01 5.12 5.80
N LYS A 188 13.59 5.94 4.92
CA LYS A 188 13.33 7.39 4.93
C LYS A 188 11.87 7.72 4.66
N PHE A 189 11.24 7.02 3.72
CA PHE A 189 9.84 7.22 3.40
C PHE A 189 8.93 6.66 4.49
N THR A 190 9.30 5.55 5.13
CA THR A 190 8.61 5.04 6.33
C THR A 190 8.64 6.08 7.45
N ASN A 191 9.81 6.67 7.73
CA ASN A 191 9.95 7.72 8.73
C ASN A 191 9.14 8.97 8.40
N GLU A 192 9.03 9.34 7.10
CA GLU A 192 8.17 10.45 6.66
C GLU A 192 6.68 10.17 6.94
N LEU A 193 6.21 8.94 6.72
CA LEU A 193 4.83 8.57 7.08
C LEU A 193 4.60 8.65 8.59
N ILE A 194 5.54 8.17 9.40
CA ILE A 194 5.41 8.14 10.87
C ILE A 194 5.46 9.55 11.45
N HIS A 195 6.45 10.35 11.09
CA HIS A 195 6.83 11.58 11.77
C HIS A 195 6.69 12.85 10.93
N GLY A 196 6.67 12.70 9.60
CA GLY A 196 6.69 13.83 8.68
C GLY A 196 5.30 14.38 8.32
N LYS A 197 5.31 15.32 7.41
CA LYS A 197 4.10 16.09 7.02
C LYS A 197 3.47 15.62 5.70
N TYR A 198 4.04 14.63 5.02
CA TYR A 198 3.52 14.13 3.74
C TYR A 198 2.80 12.80 3.89
N SER A 199 1.76 12.61 3.07
CA SER A 199 1.24 11.28 2.71
C SER A 199 1.93 10.81 1.44
N LEU A 200 2.10 9.49 1.25
CA LEU A 200 2.88 8.97 0.14
C LEU A 200 1.99 8.30 -0.90
N GLY A 201 2.17 8.70 -2.13
CA GLY A 201 1.61 8.04 -3.30
C GLY A 201 2.49 6.87 -3.74
N THR A 202 2.81 6.83 -5.04
CA THR A 202 3.71 5.81 -5.60
C THR A 202 5.12 5.97 -5.04
N VAL A 203 5.71 4.86 -4.57
CA VAL A 203 7.10 4.79 -4.09
C VAL A 203 7.92 3.98 -5.08
N ILE A 204 8.79 4.65 -5.81
CA ILE A 204 9.61 4.07 -6.89
C ILE A 204 11.00 3.73 -6.33
N PRO A 205 11.32 2.45 -6.09
CA PRO A 205 12.59 2.07 -5.50
C PRO A 205 13.76 2.25 -6.48
N LYS A 206 14.97 2.33 -5.94
CA LYS A 206 16.21 2.54 -6.72
C LYS A 206 16.35 1.61 -7.93
N TYR A 207 16.02 0.33 -7.73
CA TYR A 207 16.16 -0.67 -8.79
C TYR A 207 15.15 -0.48 -9.95
N ALA A 208 14.03 0.22 -9.71
CA ALA A 208 13.03 0.52 -10.71
C ALA A 208 13.27 1.84 -11.45
N LEU A 209 14.10 2.76 -10.92
CA LEU A 209 14.32 4.08 -11.52
C LEU A 209 14.88 4.01 -12.95
N GLU A 210 15.65 2.99 -13.28
CA GLU A 210 16.20 2.80 -14.63
C GLU A 210 15.10 2.49 -15.65
N GLN A 211 14.00 1.84 -15.22
CA GLN A 211 12.86 1.45 -16.06
C GLN A 211 11.92 2.64 -16.38
N ILE A 212 12.04 3.76 -15.64
CA ILE A 212 11.17 4.92 -15.82
C ILE A 212 11.56 5.66 -17.08
N ASP A 213 10.79 5.54 -18.14
CA ASP A 213 10.84 6.42 -19.32
C ASP A 213 9.71 7.45 -19.28
N GLN A 214 9.61 8.30 -20.30
CA GLN A 214 8.63 9.39 -20.34
C GLN A 214 7.16 8.88 -20.29
N LEU A 215 6.87 7.72 -20.90
CA LEU A 215 5.52 7.16 -20.92
C LEU A 215 5.12 6.67 -19.53
N LEU A 216 5.98 5.89 -18.89
CA LEU A 216 5.72 5.39 -17.54
C LEU A 216 5.69 6.53 -16.52
N PHE A 217 6.58 7.51 -16.66
CA PHE A 217 6.58 8.70 -15.80
C PHE A 217 5.26 9.47 -15.92
N SER A 218 4.77 9.72 -17.14
CA SER A 218 3.49 10.39 -17.36
C SER A 218 2.32 9.59 -16.79
N HIS A 219 2.36 8.26 -16.89
CA HIS A 219 1.36 7.38 -16.26
C HIS A 219 1.40 7.51 -14.73
N ILE A 220 2.58 7.46 -14.10
CA ILE A 220 2.73 7.64 -12.65
C ILE A 220 2.16 8.99 -12.20
N ILE A 221 2.50 10.08 -12.88
CA ILE A 221 1.97 11.42 -12.57
C ILE A 221 0.42 11.40 -12.65
N LYS A 222 -0.14 10.86 -13.72
CA LYS A 222 -1.60 10.78 -13.90
C LYS A 222 -2.29 9.99 -12.79
N ARG A 223 -1.73 8.85 -12.39
CA ARG A 223 -2.30 8.00 -11.31
C ARG A 223 -2.12 8.62 -9.92
N ASN A 224 -1.22 9.59 -9.77
CA ASN A 224 -1.00 10.38 -8.56
C ASN A 224 -1.52 11.82 -8.71
N ALA A 225 -2.68 12.01 -9.31
CA ALA A 225 -3.21 13.33 -9.70
C ALA A 225 -3.33 14.36 -8.55
N GLY A 226 -3.39 13.91 -7.29
CA GLY A 226 -3.39 14.80 -6.11
C GLY A 226 -2.00 15.11 -5.53
N ALA A 227 -0.93 14.59 -6.14
CA ALA A 227 0.42 14.83 -5.64
C ALA A 227 0.89 16.26 -5.96
N THR A 228 1.53 16.88 -4.97
CA THR A 228 2.11 18.23 -5.08
C THR A 228 3.61 18.24 -4.82
N VAL A 229 4.17 17.09 -4.40
CA VAL A 229 5.58 16.97 -3.98
C VAL A 229 6.23 15.75 -4.62
N ALA A 230 7.50 15.87 -4.98
CA ALA A 230 8.41 14.75 -5.28
C ALA A 230 9.44 14.63 -4.16
N LEU A 231 9.37 13.54 -3.37
CA LEU A 231 10.36 13.23 -2.35
C LEU A 231 11.47 12.35 -2.92
N LEU A 232 12.70 12.81 -2.82
CA LEU A 232 13.87 12.11 -3.34
C LEU A 232 14.70 11.56 -2.19
N ASP A 233 14.80 10.23 -2.04
CA ASP A 233 15.92 9.67 -1.30
C ASP A 233 17.20 9.88 -2.10
N TRP A 234 17.79 11.08 -1.93
CA TRP A 234 18.86 11.56 -2.80
C TRP A 234 20.04 10.58 -2.89
N ASN A 235 20.44 10.01 -1.77
CA ASN A 235 21.54 9.04 -1.75
C ASN A 235 21.11 7.67 -2.30
N GLY A 236 19.85 7.31 -2.08
CA GLY A 236 19.25 6.08 -2.55
C GLY A 236 18.86 6.05 -4.03
N MET A 237 19.06 7.12 -4.81
CA MET A 237 18.73 7.14 -6.25
C MET A 237 19.87 6.62 -7.17
N GLY A 238 21.11 6.58 -6.65
CA GLY A 238 22.28 6.14 -7.42
C GLY A 238 22.54 7.00 -8.66
N LYS A 239 22.76 6.36 -9.82
CA LYS A 239 23.07 7.02 -11.12
C LYS A 239 21.87 7.72 -11.76
N ASN A 240 20.65 7.47 -11.28
CA ASN A 240 19.43 7.93 -11.93
C ASN A 240 19.01 9.36 -11.54
N LYS A 241 19.77 10.05 -10.69
CA LYS A 241 19.46 11.40 -10.18
C LYS A 241 19.13 12.40 -11.26
N GLN A 242 20.03 12.54 -12.22
CA GLN A 242 19.89 13.54 -13.29
C GLN A 242 18.67 13.25 -14.17
N LYS A 243 18.50 11.99 -14.58
CA LYS A 243 17.34 11.54 -15.38
C LYS A 243 16.00 11.90 -14.70
N ILE A 244 15.87 11.62 -13.41
CA ILE A 244 14.62 11.89 -12.68
C ILE A 244 14.41 13.39 -12.49
N LEU A 245 15.46 14.17 -12.20
CA LEU A 245 15.35 15.64 -12.11
C LEU A 245 14.85 16.25 -13.42
N GLU A 246 15.42 15.87 -14.57
CA GLU A 246 15.01 16.36 -15.89
C GLU A 246 13.54 16.03 -16.22
N MET A 247 13.02 14.89 -15.71
CA MET A 247 11.60 14.55 -15.84
C MET A 247 10.73 15.41 -14.92
N LEU A 248 11.18 15.65 -13.68
CA LEU A 248 10.46 16.45 -12.68
C LEU A 248 10.40 17.94 -13.05
N GLU A 249 11.41 18.49 -13.73
CA GLU A 249 11.41 19.88 -14.24
C GLU A 249 10.23 20.20 -15.18
N ARG A 250 9.57 19.16 -15.72
CA ARG A 250 8.41 19.28 -16.60
C ARG A 250 7.07 19.12 -15.84
N THR A 251 7.11 19.15 -14.54
CA THR A 251 5.93 19.00 -13.65
C THR A 251 5.86 20.18 -12.69
N ASP A 252 4.69 20.37 -12.08
CA ASP A 252 4.48 21.38 -11.03
C ASP A 252 4.80 20.83 -9.62
N LEU A 253 5.48 19.69 -9.52
CA LEU A 253 5.82 19.08 -8.23
C LEU A 253 6.96 19.83 -7.55
N GLU A 254 6.78 20.18 -6.28
CA GLU A 254 7.86 20.66 -5.42
C GLU A 254 8.88 19.54 -5.19
N VAL A 255 10.15 19.75 -5.52
CA VAL A 255 11.20 18.73 -5.38
C VAL A 255 11.91 18.88 -4.04
N ILE A 256 11.81 17.84 -3.20
CA ILE A 256 12.43 17.81 -1.86
C ILE A 256 13.39 16.63 -1.76
N LYS A 257 14.62 16.90 -1.31
CA LYS A 257 15.67 15.89 -1.10
C LYS A 257 15.72 15.51 0.38
N LEU A 258 15.62 14.17 0.64
CA LEU A 258 15.76 13.58 1.96
C LEU A 258 17.16 13.03 2.20
#